data_18e21510009bb843da7a172c1ab09c8b
#
_entry.id   18e21510009bb843da7a172c1ab09c8b
#
_cell.length_a   1.000
_cell.length_b   1.000
_cell.length_c   1.000
_cell.angle_alpha   90.00
_cell.angle_beta   90.00
_cell.angle_gamma   90.00
#
_symmetry.space_group_name_H-M   'P 1'
#
loop_
_entity.id
_entity.type
_entity.pdbx_description
1 polymer ?
#
loop_
_entity_poly.entity_id
_entity_poly.type
_entity_poly.pdbx_seq_one_letter_code
_entity_poly.pdbx_strand_id
1 'polypeptide(L)'
;MASRIGYYNYMYNLADGTLPMFKFSACQKEFPYLADKGLTYMTIEVLSNWHIYGPQIYLSLRLAYDPRADANAIMEDYWLKFYGPKAAPHMKAYWMGIDAAQQRLKTHAGSFFGLAQIYTPEFLAQCEGLVAKAAAAAKGEATYEQRVALHAEGLRSARAYRTMSDAMNQGDFAGALKEYDATVERLKADVAKGWVNPEYATAYLERFLSKTVRMGATVTAAPNRVLQVLPDRMRFTFDEADTGNERGFHRADFADSAWPLVATRDVTLDVQGHDQNTVLWYRARFTVPPKHADLTLFFGEVDGASEVYVNGQKIEVPAPVVAPKAPKKGASAKPAATPAPATPAPTPPVAATPPAKPVREGLGKSRAPFEVDVTAVVKPGENVLALRVDHTRMTDLSLGGILRPIVLIEKSAR
;
A
#
# COMPACT_ATOMS: atom_id res chain seq x y z
N MET A 1 -28.25 -21.51 13.86
CA MET A 1 -27.57 -20.23 14.10
C MET A 1 -26.39 -20.48 15.04
N ALA A 2 -25.27 -19.79 14.86
CA ALA A 2 -24.17 -19.88 15.80
C ALA A 2 -24.60 -19.34 17.17
N SER A 3 -24.32 -20.09 18.25
CA SER A 3 -24.65 -19.68 19.62
C SER A 3 -23.65 -18.70 20.24
N ARG A 4 -22.51 -18.51 19.57
CA ARG A 4 -21.43 -17.59 19.99
C ARG A 4 -20.85 -16.92 18.76
N ILE A 5 -20.55 -15.61 18.88
CA ILE A 5 -19.92 -14.80 17.85
C ILE A 5 -18.54 -14.40 18.37
N GLY A 6 -17.51 -14.68 17.57
CA GLY A 6 -16.17 -14.19 17.78
C GLY A 6 -15.81 -13.13 16.75
N TYR A 7 -14.93 -12.21 17.13
CA TYR A 7 -14.43 -11.17 16.25
C TYR A 7 -12.91 -11.22 16.20
N TYR A 8 -12.37 -11.34 14.98
CA TYR A 8 -10.95 -11.24 14.72
C TYR A 8 -10.69 -9.93 13.99
N ASN A 9 -9.85 -9.08 14.54
CA ASN A 9 -9.57 -7.78 13.97
C ASN A 9 -8.07 -7.46 13.95
N TYR A 10 -7.66 -6.83 12.87
CA TYR A 10 -6.39 -6.15 12.76
C TYR A 10 -6.60 -4.70 13.21
N MET A 11 -6.22 -4.36 14.43
CA MET A 11 -6.30 -2.97 14.91
C MET A 11 -5.18 -2.10 14.34
N TYR A 12 -4.60 -2.50 13.22
CA TYR A 12 -3.58 -1.81 12.44
C TYR A 12 -3.79 -2.12 10.96
N ASN A 13 -3.10 -1.42 10.08
CA ASN A 13 -3.08 -1.74 8.67
C ASN A 13 -1.90 -2.67 8.37
N LEU A 14 -2.18 -3.90 8.02
CA LEU A 14 -1.18 -4.94 7.79
C LEU A 14 -0.15 -4.53 6.73
N ALA A 15 -0.60 -3.86 5.67
CA ALA A 15 0.26 -3.44 4.56
C ALA A 15 0.98 -2.10 4.78
N ASP A 16 0.70 -1.40 5.88
CA ASP A 16 1.20 -0.04 6.17
C ASP A 16 2.08 0.00 7.41
N GLY A 17 2.83 -1.06 7.67
CA GLY A 17 3.62 -1.23 8.89
C GLY A 17 4.54 -0.07 9.28
N THR A 18 4.63 0.98 8.47
CA THR A 18 5.48 2.16 8.71
C THR A 18 4.71 3.48 8.84
N LEU A 19 3.40 3.51 8.59
CA LEU A 19 2.60 4.74 8.63
C LEU A 19 1.80 4.83 9.94
N PRO A 20 1.83 5.96 10.67
CA PRO A 20 1.01 6.14 11.86
C PRO A 20 -0.48 6.03 11.55
N MET A 21 -1.20 5.35 12.44
CA MET A 21 -2.64 5.14 12.32
C MET A 21 -3.33 5.28 13.66
N PHE A 22 -4.49 5.94 13.65
CA PHE A 22 -5.37 6.03 14.80
C PHE A 22 -6.82 6.12 14.34
N LYS A 23 -7.68 5.19 14.77
CA LYS A 23 -9.09 5.05 14.40
C LYS A 23 -9.99 5.24 15.63
N PHE A 24 -9.82 6.35 16.32
CA PHE A 24 -10.58 6.64 17.54
C PHE A 24 -12.09 6.58 17.31
N SER A 25 -12.57 7.30 16.31
CA SER A 25 -13.99 7.40 15.99
C SER A 25 -14.61 6.06 15.56
N ALA A 26 -13.85 5.19 14.92
CA ALA A 26 -14.30 3.84 14.60
C ALA A 26 -14.41 2.99 15.89
N CYS A 27 -13.36 2.95 16.71
CA CYS A 27 -13.36 2.18 17.95
C CYS A 27 -14.51 2.59 18.88
N GLN A 28 -14.76 3.88 19.03
CA GLN A 28 -15.86 4.40 19.87
C GLN A 28 -17.24 3.88 19.46
N LYS A 29 -17.43 3.55 18.19
CA LYS A 29 -18.71 3.02 17.65
C LYS A 29 -18.75 1.50 17.59
N GLU A 30 -17.64 0.88 17.15
CA GLU A 30 -17.59 -0.56 16.87
C GLU A 30 -17.66 -1.41 18.13
N PHE A 31 -16.94 -1.07 19.19
CA PHE A 31 -16.88 -1.90 20.39
C PHE A 31 -18.24 -2.01 21.11
N PRO A 32 -18.96 -0.91 21.38
CA PRO A 32 -20.33 -1.02 21.95
C PRO A 32 -21.27 -1.78 21.03
N TYR A 33 -21.23 -1.53 19.71
CA TYR A 33 -22.06 -2.22 18.75
C TYR A 33 -21.82 -3.74 18.75
N LEU A 34 -20.56 -4.19 18.76
CA LEU A 34 -20.21 -5.60 18.81
C LEU A 34 -20.69 -6.26 20.11
N ALA A 35 -20.55 -5.57 21.23
CA ALA A 35 -21.07 -6.03 22.53
C ALA A 35 -22.60 -6.19 22.50
N ASP A 36 -23.33 -5.23 21.91
CA ASP A 36 -24.79 -5.29 21.76
C ASP A 36 -25.25 -6.40 20.82
N LYS A 37 -24.41 -6.81 19.87
CA LYS A 37 -24.66 -7.97 18.99
C LYS A 37 -24.28 -9.32 19.60
N GLY A 38 -23.88 -9.34 20.88
CA GLY A 38 -23.58 -10.57 21.59
C GLY A 38 -22.19 -11.14 21.29
N LEU A 39 -21.23 -10.29 21.00
CA LEU A 39 -19.83 -10.71 20.89
C LEU A 39 -19.36 -11.36 22.20
N THR A 40 -18.84 -12.59 22.12
CA THR A 40 -18.42 -13.38 23.28
C THR A 40 -16.91 -13.44 23.46
N TYR A 41 -16.16 -13.25 22.38
CA TYR A 41 -14.69 -13.16 22.43
C TYR A 41 -14.15 -12.34 21.28
N MET A 42 -12.96 -11.77 21.46
CA MET A 42 -12.24 -10.98 20.46
C MET A 42 -10.78 -11.40 20.42
N THR A 43 -10.24 -11.53 19.22
CA THR A 43 -8.80 -11.62 18.97
C THR A 43 -8.36 -10.34 18.27
N ILE A 44 -7.41 -9.64 18.89
CA ILE A 44 -6.79 -8.44 18.32
C ILE A 44 -5.36 -8.80 17.92
N GLU A 45 -5.08 -8.78 16.62
CA GLU A 45 -3.72 -8.94 16.13
C GLU A 45 -3.00 -7.59 16.18
N VAL A 46 -1.77 -7.60 16.71
CA VAL A 46 -0.94 -6.41 16.86
C VAL A 46 0.50 -6.69 16.44
N LEU A 47 1.14 -5.71 15.78
CA LEU A 47 2.55 -5.80 15.39
C LEU A 47 3.51 -5.28 16.48
N SER A 48 3.00 -4.78 17.60
CA SER A 48 3.81 -4.17 18.67
C SER A 48 4.62 -2.95 18.24
N ASN A 49 4.23 -2.30 17.17
CA ASN A 49 4.88 -1.09 16.64
C ASN A 49 4.30 0.16 17.32
N TRP A 50 4.68 0.41 18.56
CA TRP A 50 4.14 1.52 19.37
C TRP A 50 4.35 2.89 18.74
N HIS A 51 5.43 3.07 17.99
CA HIS A 51 5.76 4.35 17.33
C HIS A 51 4.69 4.81 16.34
N ILE A 52 3.89 3.87 15.77
CA ILE A 52 2.84 4.18 14.79
C ILE A 52 1.43 3.76 15.23
N TYR A 53 1.29 2.90 16.23
CA TYR A 53 0.00 2.36 16.66
C TYR A 53 -0.25 2.46 18.17
N GLY A 54 0.64 3.03 18.96
CA GLY A 54 0.57 3.01 20.41
C GLY A 54 -0.81 3.39 20.98
N PRO A 55 -1.37 4.56 20.67
CA PRO A 55 -2.71 4.95 21.13
C PRO A 55 -3.82 4.03 20.63
N GLN A 56 -3.71 3.52 19.39
CA GLN A 56 -4.67 2.57 18.83
C GLN A 56 -4.71 1.27 19.62
N ILE A 57 -3.53 0.70 19.90
CA ILE A 57 -3.41 -0.55 20.66
C ILE A 57 -3.98 -0.35 22.06
N TYR A 58 -3.59 0.74 22.74
CA TYR A 58 -4.06 1.05 24.09
C TYR A 58 -5.59 1.15 24.15
N LEU A 59 -6.19 1.97 23.29
CA LEU A 59 -7.64 2.15 23.23
C LEU A 59 -8.36 0.84 22.96
N SER A 60 -7.89 0.07 21.97
CA SER A 60 -8.52 -1.19 21.59
C SER A 60 -8.51 -2.21 22.73
N LEU A 61 -7.42 -2.34 23.47
CA LEU A 61 -7.33 -3.24 24.64
C LEU A 61 -8.25 -2.80 25.77
N ARG A 62 -8.36 -1.50 26.03
CA ARG A 62 -9.26 -0.96 27.06
C ARG A 62 -10.74 -1.21 26.70
N LEU A 63 -11.13 -0.98 25.46
CA LEU A 63 -12.49 -1.23 24.97
C LEU A 63 -12.79 -2.72 24.76
N ALA A 64 -11.79 -3.57 24.49
CA ALA A 64 -11.99 -5.02 24.48
C ALA A 64 -12.33 -5.55 25.89
N TYR A 65 -11.78 -4.94 26.95
CA TYR A 65 -12.07 -5.30 28.33
C TYR A 65 -13.44 -4.75 28.78
N ASP A 66 -13.74 -3.47 28.50
CA ASP A 66 -15.02 -2.84 28.76
C ASP A 66 -15.52 -2.08 27.52
N PRO A 67 -16.32 -2.74 26.66
CA PRO A 67 -16.76 -2.16 25.39
C PRO A 67 -17.61 -0.89 25.51
N ARG A 68 -18.19 -0.64 26.69
CA ARG A 68 -19.05 0.54 26.96
C ARG A 68 -18.35 1.63 27.76
N ALA A 69 -17.06 1.46 28.08
CA ALA A 69 -16.27 2.50 28.74
C ALA A 69 -16.20 3.76 27.88
N ASP A 70 -16.11 4.90 28.54
CA ASP A 70 -15.95 6.20 27.86
C ASP A 70 -14.57 6.28 27.16
N ALA A 71 -14.56 6.13 25.85
CA ALA A 71 -13.36 6.19 25.04
C ALA A 71 -12.63 7.54 25.15
N ASN A 72 -13.37 8.67 25.37
CA ASN A 72 -12.76 9.96 25.57
C ASN A 72 -12.03 10.01 26.92
N ALA A 73 -12.66 9.54 27.99
CA ALA A 73 -12.02 9.50 29.31
C ALA A 73 -10.77 8.59 29.29
N ILE A 74 -10.84 7.43 28.62
CA ILE A 74 -9.69 6.53 28.44
C ILE A 74 -8.52 7.25 27.76
N MET A 75 -8.80 7.98 26.69
CA MET A 75 -7.73 8.64 25.94
C MET A 75 -7.23 9.92 26.60
N GLU A 76 -8.08 10.67 27.34
CA GLU A 76 -7.60 11.81 28.14
C GLU A 76 -6.59 11.34 29.21
N ASP A 77 -6.89 10.26 29.90
CA ASP A 77 -5.98 9.65 30.86
C ASP A 77 -4.67 9.20 30.21
N TYR A 78 -4.76 8.56 29.01
CA TYR A 78 -3.59 8.16 28.23
C TYR A 78 -2.71 9.35 27.86
N TRP A 79 -3.30 10.43 27.30
CA TRP A 79 -2.53 11.60 26.86
C TRP A 79 -1.75 12.20 28.02
N LEU A 80 -2.41 12.39 29.16
CA LEU A 80 -1.79 12.98 30.35
C LEU A 80 -0.69 12.09 30.94
N LYS A 81 -0.94 10.78 31.08
CA LYS A 81 0.02 9.86 31.68
C LYS A 81 1.17 9.50 30.75
N PHE A 82 0.91 9.45 29.45
CA PHE A 82 1.93 9.05 28.48
C PHE A 82 2.84 10.21 28.08
N TYR A 83 2.30 11.39 27.84
CA TYR A 83 3.08 12.55 27.36
C TYR A 83 3.32 13.65 28.39
N GLY A 84 2.68 13.55 29.56
CA GLY A 84 2.70 14.60 30.59
C GLY A 84 1.81 15.79 30.23
N PRO A 85 1.46 16.62 31.24
CA PRO A 85 0.43 17.66 31.08
C PRO A 85 0.81 18.73 30.04
N LYS A 86 2.09 19.01 29.85
CA LYS A 86 2.56 20.04 28.90
C LYS A 86 2.54 19.58 27.45
N ALA A 87 2.97 18.34 27.15
CA ALA A 87 3.05 17.82 25.80
C ALA A 87 1.74 17.16 25.36
N ALA A 88 0.91 16.68 26.28
CA ALA A 88 -0.36 16.00 26.01
C ALA A 88 -1.28 16.74 25.03
N PRO A 89 -1.54 18.05 25.13
CA PRO A 89 -2.43 18.75 24.22
C PRO A 89 -1.94 18.69 22.75
N HIS A 90 -0.64 18.76 22.53
CA HIS A 90 -0.05 18.72 21.20
C HIS A 90 -0.10 17.31 20.60
N MET A 91 0.22 16.29 21.40
CA MET A 91 0.16 14.89 20.94
C MET A 91 -1.28 14.40 20.75
N LYS A 92 -2.23 14.85 21.60
CA LYS A 92 -3.65 14.64 21.35
C LYS A 92 -4.07 15.24 20.01
N ALA A 93 -3.72 16.48 19.73
CA ALA A 93 -4.03 17.14 18.46
C ALA A 93 -3.43 16.40 17.26
N TYR A 94 -2.20 15.88 17.39
CA TYR A 94 -1.55 15.04 16.37
C TYR A 94 -2.34 13.77 16.07
N TRP A 95 -2.65 12.98 17.09
CA TRP A 95 -3.34 11.69 16.90
C TRP A 95 -4.80 11.86 16.47
N MET A 96 -5.53 12.79 17.06
CA MET A 96 -6.90 13.09 16.63
C MET A 96 -6.96 13.70 15.23
N GLY A 97 -5.90 14.39 14.81
CA GLY A 97 -5.72 14.85 13.44
C GLY A 97 -5.64 13.70 12.45
N ILE A 98 -4.94 12.61 12.79
CA ILE A 98 -4.86 11.38 11.98
C ILE A 98 -6.24 10.72 11.88
N ASP A 99 -6.97 10.56 12.99
CA ASP A 99 -8.33 10.02 12.99
C ASP A 99 -9.26 10.86 12.09
N ALA A 100 -9.24 12.18 12.25
CA ALA A 100 -10.04 13.08 11.43
C ALA A 100 -9.66 13.03 9.94
N ALA A 101 -8.38 12.88 9.61
CA ALA A 101 -7.92 12.73 8.23
C ALA A 101 -8.44 11.44 7.61
N GLN A 102 -8.42 10.32 8.35
CA GLN A 102 -8.98 9.05 7.89
C GLN A 102 -10.49 9.11 7.66
N GLN A 103 -11.23 9.78 8.55
CA GLN A 103 -12.68 9.93 8.39
C GLN A 103 -13.09 10.74 7.15
N ARG A 104 -12.21 11.62 6.67
CA ARG A 104 -12.43 12.35 5.40
C ARG A 104 -12.32 11.47 4.17
N LEU A 105 -11.56 10.39 4.26
CA LEU A 105 -11.53 9.37 3.21
C LEU A 105 -12.83 8.58 3.28
N LYS A 106 -13.73 8.80 2.34
CA LYS A 106 -15.03 8.10 2.26
C LYS A 106 -14.93 6.68 1.71
N THR A 107 -13.74 6.14 1.60
CA THR A 107 -13.42 4.86 1.00
C THR A 107 -12.64 3.99 1.99
N HIS A 108 -12.65 2.69 1.79
CA HIS A 108 -11.82 1.78 2.58
C HIS A 108 -10.33 2.06 2.30
N ALA A 109 -9.66 2.66 3.27
CA ALA A 109 -8.24 2.95 3.20
C ALA A 109 -7.48 1.93 4.05
N GLY A 110 -7.48 0.68 3.63
CA GLY A 110 -6.88 -0.41 4.39
C GLY A 110 -5.47 -0.80 3.97
N SER A 111 -4.93 -0.17 2.93
CA SER A 111 -3.66 -0.56 2.36
C SER A 111 -2.66 0.58 2.36
N PHE A 112 -1.43 0.24 2.01
CA PHE A 112 -0.31 1.14 1.81
C PHE A 112 -0.67 2.37 0.94
N PHE A 113 -1.58 2.21 0.00
CA PHE A 113 -2.02 3.28 -0.91
C PHE A 113 -3.13 4.13 -0.31
N GLY A 114 -4.04 3.55 0.47
CA GLY A 114 -5.14 4.28 1.10
C GLY A 114 -4.67 5.23 2.19
N LEU A 115 -3.86 4.76 3.14
CA LEU A 115 -3.35 5.61 4.22
C LEU A 115 -2.41 6.70 3.72
N ALA A 116 -1.64 6.44 2.68
CA ALA A 116 -0.74 7.44 2.11
C ALA A 116 -1.47 8.72 1.67
N GLN A 117 -2.75 8.61 1.31
CA GLN A 117 -3.56 9.75 0.88
C GLN A 117 -3.89 10.72 2.00
N ILE A 118 -3.90 10.28 3.25
CA ILE A 118 -4.11 11.21 4.37
C ILE A 118 -2.87 12.06 4.64
N TYR A 119 -1.68 11.59 4.26
CA TYR A 119 -0.41 12.28 4.49
C TYR A 119 -0.06 13.22 3.34
N THR A 120 -0.95 14.19 3.07
CA THR A 120 -0.64 15.29 2.14
C THR A 120 0.53 16.13 2.67
N PRO A 121 1.25 16.89 1.82
CA PRO A 121 2.32 17.77 2.26
C PRO A 121 1.88 18.74 3.39
N GLU A 122 0.67 19.29 3.28
CA GLU A 122 0.10 20.24 4.27
C GLU A 122 -0.19 19.54 5.58
N PHE A 123 -0.78 18.34 5.54
CA PHE A 123 -1.09 17.58 6.77
C PHE A 123 0.20 17.10 7.46
N LEU A 124 1.20 16.66 6.68
CA LEU A 124 2.52 16.31 7.23
C LEU A 124 3.17 17.51 7.92
N ALA A 125 3.16 18.70 7.31
CA ALA A 125 3.69 19.91 7.92
C ALA A 125 2.94 20.29 9.23
N GLN A 126 1.62 20.12 9.24
CA GLN A 126 0.81 20.30 10.46
C GLN A 126 1.22 19.31 11.56
N CYS A 127 1.34 18.03 11.23
CA CYS A 127 1.76 16.98 12.16
C CYS A 127 3.16 17.26 12.73
N GLU A 128 4.11 17.61 11.87
CA GLU A 128 5.49 17.97 12.27
C GLU A 128 5.51 19.16 13.21
N GLY A 129 4.71 20.19 12.95
CA GLY A 129 4.56 21.34 13.84
C GLY A 129 4.00 20.97 15.20
N LEU A 130 3.03 20.05 15.27
CA LEU A 130 2.45 19.56 16.54
C LEU A 130 3.47 18.73 17.34
N VAL A 131 4.17 17.82 16.67
CA VAL A 131 5.20 16.98 17.31
C VAL A 131 6.38 17.84 17.79
N ALA A 132 6.80 18.85 17.03
CA ALA A 132 7.84 19.80 17.46
C ALA A 132 7.43 20.58 18.71
N LYS A 133 6.18 21.06 18.78
CA LYS A 133 5.63 21.71 19.99
C LYS A 133 5.59 20.77 21.19
N ALA A 134 5.19 19.50 20.97
CA ALA A 134 5.20 18.49 22.01
C ALA A 134 6.62 18.21 22.54
N ALA A 135 7.61 18.11 21.65
CA ALA A 135 9.01 17.89 22.02
C ALA A 135 9.56 19.07 22.85
N ALA A 136 9.26 20.30 22.44
CA ALA A 136 9.64 21.49 23.21
C ALA A 136 8.98 21.51 24.58
N ALA A 137 7.71 21.14 24.68
CA ALA A 137 6.95 21.11 25.92
C ALA A 137 7.38 19.99 26.90
N ALA A 138 7.90 18.88 26.36
CA ALA A 138 8.41 17.75 27.16
C ALA A 138 9.84 17.97 27.67
N LYS A 139 10.53 19.01 27.21
CA LYS A 139 11.94 19.24 27.51
C LYS A 139 12.21 19.28 29.03
N GLY A 140 13.23 18.52 29.46
CA GLY A 140 13.64 18.34 30.85
C GLY A 140 12.92 17.22 31.59
N GLU A 141 11.97 16.53 30.94
CA GLU A 141 11.26 15.38 31.50
C GLU A 141 11.54 14.10 30.66
N ALA A 142 12.67 13.44 30.94
CA ALA A 142 13.26 12.38 30.12
C ALA A 142 12.26 11.32 29.63
N THR A 143 11.32 10.91 30.47
CA THR A 143 10.28 9.93 30.10
C THR A 143 9.34 10.46 29.02
N TYR A 144 8.91 11.70 29.13
CA TYR A 144 8.00 12.30 28.15
C TYR A 144 8.74 12.68 26.86
N GLU A 145 10.00 13.12 26.96
CA GLU A 145 10.86 13.34 25.79
C GLU A 145 10.99 12.07 24.96
N GLN A 146 11.30 10.91 25.58
CA GLN A 146 11.42 9.63 24.90
C GLN A 146 10.10 9.21 24.22
N ARG A 147 8.97 9.40 24.89
CA ARG A 147 7.66 9.03 24.36
C ARG A 147 7.21 9.91 23.19
N VAL A 148 7.52 11.19 23.23
CA VAL A 148 7.31 12.09 22.09
C VAL A 148 8.25 11.70 20.94
N ALA A 149 9.54 11.43 21.21
CA ALA A 149 10.51 11.02 20.21
C ALA A 149 10.13 9.70 19.52
N LEU A 150 9.55 8.75 20.26
CA LEU A 150 9.03 7.51 19.71
C LEU A 150 8.01 7.78 18.58
N HIS A 151 7.04 8.65 18.82
CA HIS A 151 6.02 8.94 17.80
C HIS A 151 6.49 9.91 16.71
N ALA A 152 7.49 10.76 17.01
CA ALA A 152 8.18 11.54 16.00
C ALA A 152 8.84 10.63 14.94
N GLU A 153 9.37 9.48 15.37
CA GLU A 153 9.94 8.49 14.46
C GLU A 153 8.87 7.86 13.53
N GLY A 154 7.69 7.56 14.06
CA GLY A 154 6.55 7.12 13.24
C GLY A 154 6.16 8.15 12.18
N LEU A 155 6.08 9.43 12.57
CA LEU A 155 5.79 10.53 11.63
C LEU A 155 6.88 10.68 10.56
N ARG A 156 8.16 10.47 10.92
CA ARG A 156 9.28 10.47 9.98
C ARG A 156 9.13 9.39 8.92
N SER A 157 8.58 8.23 9.27
CA SER A 157 8.29 7.18 8.31
C SER A 157 7.20 7.58 7.31
N ALA A 158 6.17 8.31 7.75
CA ALA A 158 5.17 8.87 6.83
C ALA A 158 5.76 9.91 5.88
N ARG A 159 6.66 10.77 6.37
CA ARG A 159 7.39 11.73 5.54
C ARG A 159 8.26 11.01 4.51
N ALA A 160 9.02 10.01 4.92
CA ALA A 160 9.88 9.23 4.04
C ALA A 160 9.07 8.53 2.92
N TYR A 161 7.94 7.92 3.28
CA TYR A 161 7.03 7.32 2.29
C TYR A 161 6.58 8.35 1.25
N ARG A 162 6.15 9.53 1.69
CA ARG A 162 5.72 10.61 0.78
C ARG A 162 6.86 11.06 -0.13
N THR A 163 8.07 11.25 0.44
CA THR A 163 9.27 11.61 -0.33
C THR A 163 9.59 10.57 -1.42
N MET A 164 9.55 9.28 -1.07
CA MET A 164 9.77 8.20 -2.04
C MET A 164 8.71 8.21 -3.14
N SER A 165 7.44 8.38 -2.78
CA SER A 165 6.32 8.40 -3.73
C SER A 165 6.43 9.58 -4.69
N ASP A 166 6.71 10.78 -4.18
CA ASP A 166 6.87 11.99 -4.99
C ASP A 166 8.05 11.87 -5.95
N ALA A 167 9.18 11.33 -5.47
CA ALA A 167 10.36 11.09 -6.32
C ALA A 167 10.05 10.11 -7.46
N MET A 168 9.41 8.97 -7.16
CA MET A 168 8.98 8.02 -8.20
C MET A 168 8.02 8.66 -9.20
N ASN A 169 7.06 9.45 -8.72
CA ASN A 169 6.06 10.13 -9.55
C ASN A 169 6.67 11.20 -10.47
N GLN A 170 7.88 11.66 -10.15
CA GLN A 170 8.68 12.57 -10.98
C GLN A 170 9.68 11.82 -11.88
N GLY A 171 9.76 10.50 -11.78
CA GLY A 171 10.74 9.68 -12.50
C GLY A 171 12.13 9.66 -11.85
N ASP A 172 12.30 10.27 -10.67
CA ASP A 172 13.53 10.23 -9.87
C ASP A 172 13.60 8.96 -9.01
N PHE A 173 13.81 7.82 -9.64
CA PHE A 173 13.95 6.55 -8.93
C PHE A 173 15.26 6.45 -8.14
N ALA A 174 16.29 7.19 -8.51
CA ALA A 174 17.54 7.23 -7.75
C ALA A 174 17.32 7.94 -6.39
N GLY A 175 16.61 9.06 -6.39
CA GLY A 175 16.20 9.76 -5.17
C GLY A 175 15.28 8.89 -4.31
N ALA A 176 14.31 8.21 -4.93
CA ALA A 176 13.42 7.29 -4.24
C ALA A 176 14.19 6.12 -3.59
N LEU A 177 15.18 5.53 -4.27
CA LEU A 177 16.01 4.45 -3.73
C LEU A 177 16.87 4.93 -2.56
N LYS A 178 17.47 6.11 -2.67
CA LYS A 178 18.25 6.72 -1.58
C LYS A 178 17.42 6.87 -0.32
N GLU A 179 16.19 7.38 -0.43
CA GLU A 179 15.28 7.54 0.71
C GLU A 179 14.81 6.19 1.25
N TYR A 180 14.56 5.22 0.37
CA TYR A 180 14.22 3.85 0.74
C TYR A 180 15.33 3.22 1.60
N ASP A 181 16.57 3.25 1.13
CA ASP A 181 17.70 2.66 1.84
C ASP A 181 17.94 3.38 3.19
N ALA A 182 17.83 4.72 3.24
CA ALA A 182 17.93 5.50 4.48
C ALA A 182 16.80 5.11 5.47
N THR A 183 15.59 4.88 4.98
CA THR A 183 14.46 4.45 5.82
C THR A 183 14.68 3.05 6.39
N VAL A 184 15.16 2.12 5.58
CA VAL A 184 15.50 0.75 6.04
C VAL A 184 16.54 0.79 7.15
N GLU A 185 17.62 1.56 6.99
CA GLU A 185 18.68 1.66 8.02
C GLU A 185 18.15 2.32 9.31
N ARG A 186 17.30 3.33 9.20
CA ARG A 186 16.66 3.97 10.35
C ARG A 186 15.76 2.99 11.11
N LEU A 187 14.92 2.23 10.42
CA LEU A 187 14.06 1.22 11.05
C LEU A 187 14.86 0.10 11.75
N LYS A 188 16.00 -0.32 11.18
CA LYS A 188 16.92 -1.24 11.84
C LYS A 188 17.48 -0.65 13.14
N ALA A 189 17.83 0.63 13.15
CA ALA A 189 18.29 1.30 14.36
C ALA A 189 17.18 1.39 15.43
N ASP A 190 15.93 1.57 15.01
CA ASP A 190 14.78 1.60 15.93
C ASP A 190 14.42 0.23 16.49
N VAL A 191 14.66 -0.85 15.73
CA VAL A 191 14.65 -2.22 16.26
C VAL A 191 15.65 -2.38 17.40
N ALA A 192 16.87 -1.87 17.23
CA ALA A 192 17.90 -1.93 18.28
C ALA A 192 17.53 -1.16 19.56
N LYS A 193 16.69 -0.11 19.45
CA LYS A 193 16.11 0.61 20.59
C LYS A 193 14.91 -0.09 21.23
N GLY A 194 14.42 -1.18 20.64
CA GLY A 194 13.20 -1.88 21.07
C GLY A 194 11.90 -1.14 20.72
N TRP A 195 11.93 -0.17 19.81
CA TRP A 195 10.77 0.63 19.43
C TRP A 195 9.92 -0.03 18.34
N VAL A 196 10.54 -0.87 17.52
CA VAL A 196 9.93 -1.52 16.36
C VAL A 196 10.10 -3.02 16.45
N ASN A 197 9.09 -3.77 16.06
CA ASN A 197 9.15 -5.22 16.00
C ASN A 197 10.15 -5.66 14.90
N PRO A 198 11.20 -6.43 15.23
CA PRO A 198 12.24 -6.80 14.27
C PRO A 198 11.73 -7.61 13.08
N GLU A 199 10.69 -8.44 13.28
CA GLU A 199 10.13 -9.28 12.23
C GLU A 199 9.44 -8.47 11.13
N TYR A 200 8.84 -7.33 11.51
CA TYR A 200 8.00 -6.52 10.58
C TYR A 200 8.59 -5.15 10.27
N ALA A 201 9.75 -4.82 10.81
CA ALA A 201 10.33 -3.47 10.68
C ALA A 201 10.42 -2.99 9.22
N THR A 202 10.89 -3.85 8.32
CA THR A 202 11.08 -3.52 6.91
C THR A 202 10.23 -4.38 5.96
N ALA A 203 9.59 -5.43 6.47
CA ALA A 203 8.95 -6.47 5.65
C ALA A 203 7.93 -5.92 4.64
N TYR A 204 7.13 -4.94 5.04
CA TYR A 204 6.12 -4.35 4.15
C TYR A 204 6.71 -3.33 3.18
N LEU A 205 7.71 -2.55 3.59
CA LEU A 205 8.47 -1.70 2.68
C LEU A 205 9.15 -2.54 1.59
N GLU A 206 9.79 -3.63 1.99
CA GLU A 206 10.43 -4.56 1.05
C GLU A 206 9.41 -5.18 0.10
N ARG A 207 8.27 -5.61 0.61
CA ARG A 207 7.22 -6.25 -0.18
C ARG A 207 6.60 -5.32 -1.22
N PHE A 208 6.32 -4.06 -0.86
CA PHE A 208 5.51 -3.15 -1.66
C PHE A 208 6.30 -2.08 -2.42
N LEU A 209 7.55 -1.78 -2.01
CA LEU A 209 8.32 -0.70 -2.63
C LEU A 209 9.65 -1.15 -3.23
N SER A 210 10.36 -2.12 -2.59
CA SER A 210 11.75 -2.39 -2.94
C SER A 210 11.95 -2.73 -4.41
N LYS A 211 11.07 -3.54 -5.00
CA LYS A 211 11.20 -3.96 -6.39
C LYS A 211 11.08 -2.78 -7.34
N THR A 212 10.08 -1.94 -7.13
CA THR A 212 9.82 -0.77 -7.97
C THR A 212 10.94 0.24 -7.87
N VAL A 213 11.38 0.62 -6.66
CA VAL A 213 12.44 1.61 -6.50
C VAL A 213 13.78 1.11 -7.02
N ARG A 214 14.14 -0.17 -6.78
CA ARG A 214 15.41 -0.73 -7.23
C ARG A 214 15.47 -0.92 -8.75
N MET A 215 14.44 -1.51 -9.33
CA MET A 215 14.37 -1.68 -10.78
C MET A 215 14.29 -0.32 -11.47
N GLY A 216 13.43 0.59 -10.99
CA GLY A 216 13.35 1.95 -11.52
C GLY A 216 14.68 2.67 -11.49
N ALA A 217 15.41 2.63 -10.35
CA ALA A 217 16.74 3.22 -10.24
C ALA A 217 17.75 2.59 -11.22
N THR A 218 17.68 1.27 -11.45
CA THR A 218 18.55 0.58 -12.40
C THR A 218 18.25 1.00 -13.84
N VAL A 219 16.98 1.02 -14.24
CA VAL A 219 16.61 1.27 -15.65
C VAL A 219 16.71 2.75 -16.04
N THR A 220 16.64 3.65 -15.04
CA THR A 220 16.81 5.12 -15.25
C THR A 220 18.22 5.63 -14.98
N ALA A 221 19.12 4.76 -14.48
CA ALA A 221 20.51 5.16 -14.21
C ALA A 221 21.23 5.59 -15.49
N ALA A 222 22.11 6.57 -15.36
CA ALA A 222 23.02 6.95 -16.45
C ALA A 222 23.76 5.73 -17.01
N PRO A 223 23.94 5.65 -18.33
CA PRO A 223 23.72 6.68 -19.35
C PRO A 223 22.28 6.77 -19.89
N ASN A 224 21.32 5.98 -19.39
CA ASN A 224 19.91 6.09 -19.79
C ASN A 224 19.30 7.43 -19.35
N ARG A 225 18.24 7.85 -20.02
CA ARG A 225 17.59 9.13 -19.76
C ARG A 225 16.07 8.99 -19.69
N VAL A 226 15.47 9.49 -18.62
CA VAL A 226 14.02 9.66 -18.52
C VAL A 226 13.60 10.76 -19.50
N LEU A 227 12.77 10.44 -20.47
CA LEU A 227 12.21 11.41 -21.42
C LEU A 227 10.88 11.98 -20.91
N GLN A 228 10.04 11.13 -20.37
CA GLN A 228 8.71 11.51 -19.92
C GLN A 228 8.20 10.55 -18.85
N VAL A 229 7.58 11.08 -17.81
CA VAL A 229 6.65 10.33 -16.97
C VAL A 229 5.26 10.50 -17.58
N LEU A 230 4.58 9.39 -17.89
CA LEU A 230 3.27 9.43 -18.52
C LEU A 230 2.25 10.13 -17.60
N PRO A 231 1.12 10.64 -18.13
CA PRO A 231 0.10 11.28 -17.30
C PRO A 231 -0.34 10.43 -16.12
N ASP A 232 -0.62 11.06 -14.98
CA ASP A 232 -1.15 10.42 -13.78
C ASP A 232 -2.63 10.10 -13.86
N ARG A 233 -3.32 10.62 -14.89
CA ARG A 233 -4.73 10.32 -15.18
C ARG A 233 -4.84 9.73 -16.58
N MET A 234 -5.43 8.54 -16.65
CA MET A 234 -5.61 7.81 -17.90
C MET A 234 -7.09 7.56 -18.17
N ARG A 235 -7.46 7.52 -19.45
CA ARG A 235 -8.76 7.01 -19.88
C ARG A 235 -8.88 5.56 -19.48
N PHE A 236 -10.05 5.17 -18.98
CA PHE A 236 -10.28 3.88 -18.36
C PHE A 236 -11.66 3.34 -18.68
N THR A 237 -11.76 2.01 -18.86
CA THR A 237 -13.06 1.33 -18.93
C THR A 237 -12.95 -0.10 -18.41
N PHE A 238 -14.07 -0.64 -17.94
CA PHE A 238 -14.25 -2.06 -17.69
C PHE A 238 -14.55 -2.81 -18.99
N ASP A 239 -14.12 -4.05 -19.08
CA ASP A 239 -14.35 -4.96 -20.18
C ASP A 239 -14.82 -6.33 -19.64
N GLU A 240 -16.04 -6.36 -19.11
CA GLU A 240 -16.58 -7.54 -18.42
C GLU A 240 -16.67 -8.78 -19.34
N ALA A 241 -16.91 -8.57 -20.63
CA ALA A 241 -17.01 -9.63 -21.62
C ALA A 241 -15.64 -10.04 -22.22
N ASP A 242 -14.54 -9.31 -21.89
CA ASP A 242 -13.21 -9.49 -22.47
C ASP A 242 -13.21 -9.41 -24.02
N THR A 243 -13.97 -8.47 -24.56
CA THR A 243 -14.13 -8.23 -26.01
C THR A 243 -13.41 -6.97 -26.50
N GLY A 244 -12.65 -6.31 -25.64
CA GLY A 244 -12.00 -5.03 -25.95
C GLY A 244 -11.02 -5.12 -27.13
N ASN A 245 -10.38 -6.27 -27.35
CA ASN A 245 -9.55 -6.50 -28.54
C ASN A 245 -10.38 -6.48 -29.80
N GLU A 246 -11.53 -7.15 -29.84
CA GLU A 246 -12.45 -7.19 -30.97
C GLU A 246 -13.07 -5.82 -31.23
N ARG A 247 -13.36 -5.07 -30.16
CA ARG A 247 -13.88 -3.69 -30.20
C ARG A 247 -12.81 -2.66 -30.55
N GLY A 248 -11.54 -3.09 -30.68
CA GLY A 248 -10.43 -2.24 -31.09
C GLY A 248 -9.93 -1.29 -30.02
N PHE A 249 -10.10 -1.57 -28.72
CA PHE A 249 -9.65 -0.72 -27.63
C PHE A 249 -8.13 -0.47 -27.64
N HIS A 250 -7.36 -1.36 -28.26
CA HIS A 250 -5.92 -1.22 -28.46
C HIS A 250 -5.53 -0.27 -29.58
N ARG A 251 -6.44 0.04 -30.54
CA ARG A 251 -6.12 0.77 -31.78
C ARG A 251 -5.82 2.24 -31.50
N ALA A 252 -4.86 2.81 -32.23
CA ALA A 252 -4.48 4.21 -32.06
C ALA A 252 -5.63 5.20 -32.38
N ASP A 253 -6.47 4.86 -33.34
CA ASP A 253 -7.61 5.65 -33.82
C ASP A 253 -8.91 5.45 -33.02
N PHE A 254 -8.89 4.58 -31.99
CA PHE A 254 -10.07 4.35 -31.15
C PHE A 254 -10.48 5.62 -30.39
N ALA A 255 -11.77 5.97 -30.47
CA ALA A 255 -12.32 7.15 -29.81
C ALA A 255 -12.57 6.86 -28.32
N ASP A 256 -11.61 7.27 -27.46
CA ASP A 256 -11.66 7.06 -26.02
C ASP A 256 -12.16 8.27 -25.21
N SER A 257 -12.62 9.33 -25.88
CA SER A 257 -13.01 10.59 -25.22
C SER A 257 -14.17 10.43 -24.23
N ALA A 258 -15.06 9.46 -24.45
CA ALA A 258 -16.18 9.15 -23.55
C ALA A 258 -15.77 8.33 -22.32
N TRP A 259 -14.57 7.78 -22.28
CA TRP A 259 -14.10 7.01 -21.11
C TRP A 259 -13.78 7.97 -19.95
N PRO A 260 -14.12 7.60 -18.71
CA PRO A 260 -13.71 8.38 -17.53
C PRO A 260 -12.19 8.41 -17.39
N LEU A 261 -11.70 9.35 -16.59
CA LEU A 261 -10.30 9.45 -16.19
C LEU A 261 -10.14 8.89 -14.78
N VAL A 262 -9.19 7.98 -14.60
CA VAL A 262 -8.78 7.47 -13.29
C VAL A 262 -7.33 7.87 -12.99
N ALA A 263 -7.03 8.07 -11.73
CA ALA A 263 -5.67 8.28 -11.27
C ALA A 263 -4.91 6.95 -11.29
N THR A 264 -3.61 7.01 -11.62
CA THR A 264 -2.73 5.85 -11.82
C THR A 264 -1.49 5.89 -10.92
N ARG A 265 -1.50 6.72 -9.87
CA ARG A 265 -0.39 6.87 -8.95
C ARG A 265 -0.89 7.01 -7.53
N ASP A 266 -0.33 6.22 -6.61
CA ASP A 266 -0.61 6.27 -5.17
C ASP A 266 -2.09 6.12 -4.78
N VAL A 267 -2.93 5.67 -5.70
CA VAL A 267 -4.38 5.52 -5.54
C VAL A 267 -4.80 4.20 -6.18
N THR A 268 -5.56 3.41 -5.46
CA THR A 268 -6.14 2.17 -5.95
C THR A 268 -7.49 2.41 -6.62
N LEU A 269 -7.98 1.45 -7.39
CA LEU A 269 -9.27 1.57 -8.05
C LEU A 269 -10.44 1.59 -7.07
N ASP A 270 -10.37 0.78 -6.00
CA ASP A 270 -11.39 0.74 -4.95
C ASP A 270 -11.54 2.09 -4.24
N VAL A 271 -10.45 2.80 -3.97
CA VAL A 271 -10.47 4.16 -3.40
C VAL A 271 -11.14 5.16 -4.34
N GLN A 272 -11.10 4.90 -5.65
CA GLN A 272 -11.77 5.71 -6.68
C GLN A 272 -13.22 5.26 -6.95
N GLY A 273 -13.73 4.28 -6.19
CA GLY A 273 -15.09 3.76 -6.33
C GLY A 273 -15.24 2.66 -7.40
N HIS A 274 -14.14 2.02 -7.78
CA HIS A 274 -14.11 0.97 -8.79
C HIS A 274 -13.59 -0.35 -8.16
N ASP A 275 -14.50 -1.21 -7.74
CA ASP A 275 -14.21 -2.46 -7.01
C ASP A 275 -14.52 -3.74 -7.80
N GLN A 276 -14.70 -3.62 -9.12
CA GLN A 276 -15.09 -4.75 -9.97
C GLN A 276 -13.89 -5.65 -10.33
N ASN A 277 -14.09 -6.95 -10.16
CA ASN A 277 -13.14 -8.00 -10.56
C ASN A 277 -13.35 -8.39 -12.03
N THR A 278 -12.73 -7.68 -12.94
CA THR A 278 -12.91 -7.87 -14.38
C THR A 278 -11.66 -7.50 -15.17
N VAL A 279 -11.72 -7.60 -16.47
CA VAL A 279 -10.71 -7.04 -17.36
C VAL A 279 -10.87 -5.52 -17.43
N LEU A 280 -9.77 -4.82 -17.43
CA LEU A 280 -9.67 -3.36 -17.44
C LEU A 280 -8.87 -2.91 -18.66
N TRP A 281 -9.24 -1.76 -19.22
CA TRP A 281 -8.46 -1.09 -20.25
C TRP A 281 -8.11 0.31 -19.81
N TYR A 282 -6.83 0.67 -20.00
CA TYR A 282 -6.31 2.02 -19.80
C TYR A 282 -5.76 2.54 -21.11
N ARG A 283 -5.91 3.84 -21.35
CA ARG A 283 -5.33 4.52 -22.52
C ARG A 283 -4.70 5.85 -22.11
N ALA A 284 -3.51 6.09 -22.66
CA ALA A 284 -2.77 7.33 -22.46
C ALA A 284 -2.09 7.76 -23.75
N ARG A 285 -1.82 9.06 -23.87
CA ARG A 285 -1.00 9.61 -24.94
C ARG A 285 0.35 10.04 -24.38
N PHE A 286 1.42 9.82 -25.14
CA PHE A 286 2.76 10.24 -24.82
C PHE A 286 3.49 10.73 -26.06
N THR A 287 4.52 11.55 -25.86
CA THR A 287 5.25 12.19 -26.97
C THR A 287 6.66 11.66 -27.07
N VAL A 288 7.06 11.34 -28.29
CA VAL A 288 8.43 10.89 -28.62
C VAL A 288 9.14 11.99 -29.41
N PRO A 289 10.38 12.36 -29.04
CA PRO A 289 11.15 13.36 -29.76
C PRO A 289 11.49 12.89 -31.18
N PRO A 290 11.73 13.82 -32.14
CA PRO A 290 12.05 13.44 -33.53
C PRO A 290 13.32 12.62 -33.68
N LYS A 291 14.28 12.79 -32.79
CA LYS A 291 15.52 12.03 -32.75
C LYS A 291 15.64 11.36 -31.39
N HIS A 292 15.80 10.09 -31.36
CA HIS A 292 15.95 9.29 -30.14
C HIS A 292 16.79 8.04 -30.46
N ALA A 293 17.41 7.48 -29.41
CA ALA A 293 17.97 6.13 -29.41
C ALA A 293 16.88 5.08 -29.13
N ASP A 294 17.25 3.91 -28.68
CA ASP A 294 16.30 2.87 -28.30
C ASP A 294 15.40 3.36 -27.14
N LEU A 295 14.13 3.06 -27.23
CA LEU A 295 13.12 3.51 -26.25
C LEU A 295 12.46 2.36 -25.54
N THR A 296 12.32 2.49 -24.23
CA THR A 296 11.53 1.56 -23.40
C THR A 296 10.45 2.28 -22.61
N LEU A 297 9.34 1.59 -22.35
CA LEU A 297 8.39 1.97 -21.32
C LEU A 297 8.64 1.13 -20.09
N PHE A 298 8.92 1.77 -18.96
CA PHE A 298 9.02 1.15 -17.65
C PHE A 298 7.70 1.32 -16.91
N PHE A 299 7.14 0.20 -16.46
CA PHE A 299 5.92 0.14 -15.66
C PHE A 299 6.33 -0.10 -14.21
N GLY A 300 6.12 0.88 -13.35
CA GLY A 300 6.53 0.82 -11.95
C GLY A 300 5.75 -0.22 -11.14
N GLU A 301 4.45 -0.28 -11.32
CA GLU A 301 3.59 -1.31 -10.73
C GLU A 301 2.23 -1.34 -11.41
N VAL A 302 1.82 -2.52 -11.88
CA VAL A 302 0.48 -2.81 -12.38
C VAL A 302 -0.05 -4.05 -11.65
N ASP A 303 -1.22 -3.94 -11.04
CA ASP A 303 -1.84 -5.04 -10.31
C ASP A 303 -2.81 -5.80 -11.23
N GLY A 304 -2.35 -6.88 -11.78
CA GLY A 304 -3.03 -7.73 -12.75
C GLY A 304 -2.12 -8.15 -13.88
N ALA A 305 -2.55 -9.18 -14.63
CA ALA A 305 -1.82 -9.63 -15.78
C ALA A 305 -2.01 -8.65 -16.95
N SER A 306 -0.90 -8.12 -17.47
CA SER A 306 -0.92 -6.98 -18.38
C SER A 306 -0.59 -7.36 -19.82
N GLU A 307 -1.34 -6.80 -20.78
CA GLU A 307 -0.98 -6.78 -22.19
C GLU A 307 -0.77 -5.32 -22.61
N VAL A 308 0.38 -5.05 -23.21
CA VAL A 308 0.78 -3.70 -23.61
C VAL A 308 0.62 -3.54 -25.12
N TYR A 309 0.01 -2.43 -25.53
CA TYR A 309 -0.13 -2.05 -26.93
C TYR A 309 0.37 -0.62 -27.12
N VAL A 310 1.19 -0.39 -28.15
CA VAL A 310 1.61 0.95 -28.57
C VAL A 310 1.21 1.16 -30.02
N ASN A 311 0.48 2.23 -30.28
CA ASN A 311 -0.07 2.56 -31.61
C ASN A 311 -0.87 1.41 -32.25
N GLY A 312 -1.53 0.59 -31.43
CA GLY A 312 -2.32 -0.56 -31.86
C GLY A 312 -1.52 -1.87 -32.01
N GLN A 313 -0.20 -1.84 -31.89
CA GLN A 313 0.64 -3.02 -31.98
C GLN A 313 0.89 -3.60 -30.58
N LYS A 314 0.67 -4.90 -30.44
CA LYS A 314 0.94 -5.63 -29.19
C LYS A 314 2.45 -5.77 -28.99
N ILE A 315 2.91 -5.42 -27.79
CA ILE A 315 4.31 -5.54 -27.39
C ILE A 315 4.44 -6.78 -26.50
N GLU A 316 5.49 -7.54 -26.69
CA GLU A 316 5.80 -8.67 -25.82
C GLU A 316 6.28 -8.15 -24.45
N VAL A 317 5.60 -8.60 -23.40
CA VAL A 317 6.00 -8.31 -22.01
C VAL A 317 6.95 -9.42 -21.58
N PRO A 318 8.19 -9.12 -21.18
CA PRO A 318 9.13 -10.13 -20.75
C PRO A 318 8.58 -10.95 -19.59
N ALA A 319 8.77 -12.25 -19.62
CA ALA A 319 8.41 -13.10 -18.50
C ALA A 319 9.14 -12.63 -17.22
N PRO A 320 8.47 -12.55 -16.07
CA PRO A 320 9.10 -12.10 -14.83
C PRO A 320 10.26 -13.04 -14.48
N VAL A 321 11.43 -12.47 -14.21
CA VAL A 321 12.57 -13.23 -13.68
C VAL A 321 12.18 -13.75 -12.30
N VAL A 322 11.86 -15.04 -12.22
CA VAL A 322 11.58 -15.69 -10.94
C VAL A 322 12.91 -15.89 -10.22
N ALA A 323 13.22 -15.03 -9.27
CA ALA A 323 14.32 -15.30 -8.36
C ALA A 323 14.09 -16.67 -7.68
N PRO A 324 15.12 -17.54 -7.59
CA PRO A 324 14.99 -18.81 -6.91
C PRO A 324 14.46 -18.57 -5.48
N LYS A 325 13.41 -19.30 -5.09
CA LYS A 325 12.88 -19.24 -3.74
C LYS A 325 14.02 -19.52 -2.77
N ALA A 326 14.37 -18.53 -1.94
CA ALA A 326 15.27 -18.80 -0.82
C ALA A 326 14.75 -20.02 -0.04
N PRO A 327 15.62 -20.97 0.37
CA PRO A 327 15.20 -22.11 1.15
C PRO A 327 14.46 -21.61 2.39
N LYS A 328 13.24 -22.12 2.62
CA LYS A 328 12.51 -21.82 3.86
C LYS A 328 13.44 -22.13 5.03
N LYS A 329 13.87 -21.12 5.77
CA LYS A 329 14.48 -21.34 7.07
C LYS A 329 13.52 -22.22 7.85
N GLY A 330 13.99 -23.41 8.27
CA GLY A 330 13.16 -24.40 8.92
C GLY A 330 12.37 -23.76 10.05
N ALA A 331 11.08 -24.00 10.05
CA ALA A 331 10.24 -23.67 11.19
C ALA A 331 10.86 -24.34 12.42
N SER A 332 11.28 -23.55 13.41
CA SER A 332 11.71 -24.09 14.68
C SER A 332 10.58 -24.97 15.23
N ALA A 333 10.84 -26.22 15.45
CA ALA A 333 9.89 -27.19 15.99
C ALA A 333 9.32 -26.64 17.30
N LYS A 334 8.02 -26.37 17.32
CA LYS A 334 7.27 -26.09 18.53
C LYS A 334 7.39 -27.33 19.44
N PRO A 335 7.66 -27.21 20.76
CA PRO A 335 7.63 -28.35 21.63
C PRO A 335 6.25 -29.02 21.57
N ALA A 336 6.22 -30.31 21.37
CA ALA A 336 5.01 -31.11 21.30
C ALA A 336 4.24 -31.01 22.65
N ALA A 337 3.03 -30.46 22.58
CA ALA A 337 2.08 -30.54 23.67
C ALA A 337 1.53 -31.98 23.71
N THR A 338 1.53 -32.62 24.86
CA THR A 338 0.99 -33.94 25.11
C THR A 338 -0.51 -33.99 24.77
N PRO A 339 -1.00 -34.91 23.91
CA PRO A 339 -2.40 -34.92 23.52
C PRO A 339 -3.27 -35.52 24.65
N ALA A 340 -4.36 -34.78 24.94
CA ALA A 340 -5.49 -35.36 25.70
C ALA A 340 -6.32 -36.26 24.74
N PRO A 341 -7.00 -37.33 25.24
CA PRO A 341 -7.69 -38.28 24.39
C PRO A 341 -8.89 -37.64 23.72
N ALA A 342 -8.95 -37.73 22.38
CA ALA A 342 -10.03 -37.22 21.56
C ALA A 342 -11.14 -38.25 21.39
N THR A 343 -12.38 -37.78 21.61
CA THR A 343 -13.61 -38.47 21.18
C THR A 343 -13.85 -38.16 19.69
N PRO A 344 -14.13 -39.14 18.84
CA PRO A 344 -14.32 -38.86 17.39
C PRO A 344 -15.64 -38.16 17.13
N ALA A 345 -15.59 -37.02 16.45
CA ALA A 345 -16.74 -36.33 15.89
C ALA A 345 -17.02 -36.80 14.45
N PRO A 346 -18.27 -36.85 13.99
CA PRO A 346 -18.61 -37.29 12.64
C PRO A 346 -18.15 -36.31 11.60
N THR A 347 -17.52 -36.82 10.54
CA THR A 347 -17.00 -36.06 9.39
C THR A 347 -18.18 -35.53 8.53
N PRO A 348 -18.27 -34.22 8.26
CA PRO A 348 -19.24 -33.71 7.31
C PRO A 348 -18.85 -34.06 5.88
N PRO A 349 -19.83 -34.21 4.94
CA PRO A 349 -19.54 -34.55 3.55
C PRO A 349 -18.77 -33.42 2.86
N VAL A 350 -17.68 -33.80 2.17
CA VAL A 350 -16.85 -32.89 1.37
C VAL A 350 -17.67 -32.41 0.16
N ALA A 351 -18.00 -31.15 0.11
CA ALA A 351 -18.57 -30.54 -1.09
C ALA A 351 -17.53 -30.57 -2.23
N ALA A 352 -17.91 -31.09 -3.39
CA ALA A 352 -17.06 -31.14 -4.56
C ALA A 352 -16.67 -29.73 -5.02
N THR A 353 -15.37 -29.45 -5.04
CA THR A 353 -14.82 -28.20 -5.57
C THR A 353 -15.06 -28.15 -7.10
N PRO A 354 -15.64 -27.10 -7.67
CA PRO A 354 -15.78 -26.97 -9.10
C PRO A 354 -14.41 -26.97 -9.78
N PRO A 355 -14.27 -27.53 -11.01
CA PRO A 355 -13.00 -27.62 -11.69
C PRO A 355 -12.41 -26.22 -11.94
N ALA A 356 -11.15 -26.05 -11.58
CA ALA A 356 -10.41 -24.81 -11.82
C ALA A 356 -10.32 -24.55 -13.33
N LYS A 357 -10.71 -23.32 -13.75
CA LYS A 357 -10.49 -22.89 -15.15
C LYS A 357 -8.99 -22.92 -15.47
N PRO A 358 -8.61 -23.32 -16.71
CA PRO A 358 -7.20 -23.42 -17.08
C PRO A 358 -6.51 -22.06 -16.94
N VAL A 359 -5.33 -22.07 -16.31
CA VAL A 359 -4.45 -20.90 -16.19
C VAL A 359 -3.91 -20.60 -17.59
N ARG A 360 -4.20 -19.43 -18.15
CA ARG A 360 -3.49 -18.95 -19.33
C ARG A 360 -2.04 -18.69 -18.91
N GLU A 361 -1.12 -19.51 -19.39
CA GLU A 361 0.32 -19.30 -19.25
C GLU A 361 0.72 -18.06 -20.06
N GLY A 362 1.55 -17.19 -19.49
CA GLY A 362 2.19 -16.08 -20.20
C GLY A 362 1.89 -14.67 -19.69
N LEU A 363 1.09 -14.51 -18.65
CA LEU A 363 0.80 -13.19 -18.09
C LEU A 363 1.66 -12.96 -16.84
N GLY A 364 2.40 -11.85 -16.82
CA GLY A 364 3.29 -11.47 -15.72
C GLY A 364 2.61 -11.57 -14.35
N LYS A 365 3.38 -11.91 -13.32
CA LYS A 365 2.84 -11.91 -11.96
C LYS A 365 2.42 -10.50 -11.59
N SER A 366 1.20 -10.38 -11.07
CA SER A 366 0.66 -9.13 -10.54
C SER A 366 1.69 -8.40 -9.68
N ARG A 367 1.81 -7.08 -9.86
CA ARG A 367 2.57 -6.12 -9.04
C ARG A 367 4.10 -6.15 -9.16
N ALA A 368 4.69 -6.87 -10.09
CA ALA A 368 6.11 -6.72 -10.37
C ALA A 368 6.34 -5.59 -11.38
N PRO A 369 7.33 -4.71 -11.19
CA PRO A 369 7.73 -3.76 -12.21
C PRO A 369 8.29 -4.50 -13.42
N PHE A 370 8.10 -3.93 -14.61
CA PHE A 370 8.62 -4.49 -15.86
C PHE A 370 8.92 -3.36 -16.86
N GLU A 371 9.71 -3.66 -17.88
CA GLU A 371 9.91 -2.76 -19.01
C GLU A 371 9.67 -3.48 -20.32
N VAL A 372 9.28 -2.72 -21.34
CA VAL A 372 9.04 -3.19 -22.69
C VAL A 372 9.78 -2.30 -23.69
N ASP A 373 10.40 -2.89 -24.69
CA ASP A 373 10.99 -2.17 -25.81
C ASP A 373 9.88 -1.67 -26.74
N VAL A 374 9.88 -0.37 -27.03
CA VAL A 374 8.90 0.26 -27.90
C VAL A 374 9.53 0.92 -29.12
N THR A 375 10.83 0.78 -29.32
CA THR A 375 11.63 1.44 -30.37
C THR A 375 11.03 1.24 -31.77
N ALA A 376 10.64 0.01 -32.10
CA ALA A 376 10.15 -0.33 -33.43
C ALA A 376 8.72 0.15 -33.72
N VAL A 377 7.94 0.52 -32.70
CA VAL A 377 6.49 0.79 -32.84
C VAL A 377 6.10 2.25 -32.56
N VAL A 378 7.02 3.03 -32.00
CA VAL A 378 6.80 4.46 -31.79
C VAL A 378 7.11 5.28 -33.03
N LYS A 379 6.55 6.47 -33.08
CA LYS A 379 6.80 7.48 -34.12
C LYS A 379 7.13 8.81 -33.49
N PRO A 380 7.86 9.71 -34.15
CA PRO A 380 8.01 11.08 -33.69
C PRO A 380 6.65 11.76 -33.45
N GLY A 381 6.54 12.52 -32.39
CA GLY A 381 5.30 13.16 -31.97
C GLY A 381 4.43 12.28 -31.09
N GLU A 382 3.12 12.40 -31.22
CA GLU A 382 2.13 11.74 -30.37
C GLU A 382 2.04 10.23 -30.67
N ASN A 383 2.04 9.43 -29.60
CA ASN A 383 1.84 7.99 -29.58
C ASN A 383 0.74 7.63 -28.59
N VAL A 384 0.10 6.50 -28.76
CA VAL A 384 -0.96 5.98 -27.90
C VAL A 384 -0.49 4.69 -27.23
N LEU A 385 -0.51 4.71 -25.91
CA LEU A 385 -0.43 3.51 -25.07
C LEU A 385 -1.85 3.01 -24.81
N ALA A 386 -2.11 1.73 -25.04
CA ALA A 386 -3.25 1.02 -24.49
C ALA A 386 -2.76 -0.16 -23.64
N LEU A 387 -3.33 -0.33 -22.47
CA LEU A 387 -2.97 -1.38 -21.52
C LEU A 387 -4.23 -2.15 -21.16
N ARG A 388 -4.26 -3.45 -21.48
CA ARG A 388 -5.25 -4.39 -20.97
C ARG A 388 -4.71 -5.03 -19.71
N VAL A 389 -5.50 -5.04 -18.64
CA VAL A 389 -5.15 -5.64 -17.36
C VAL A 389 -6.22 -6.67 -16.99
N ASP A 390 -5.83 -7.93 -16.86
CA ASP A 390 -6.71 -8.97 -16.34
C ASP A 390 -6.70 -8.94 -14.81
N HIS A 391 -7.78 -8.44 -14.26
CA HIS A 391 -8.01 -8.29 -12.82
C HIS A 391 -9.15 -9.20 -12.32
N THR A 392 -9.47 -10.27 -13.05
CA THR A 392 -10.56 -11.22 -12.72
C THR A 392 -10.26 -12.09 -11.50
N ARG A 393 -9.00 -12.13 -11.06
CA ARG A 393 -8.55 -12.89 -9.88
C ARG A 393 -7.98 -11.96 -8.83
N MET A 394 -8.86 -11.26 -8.13
CA MET A 394 -8.45 -10.51 -6.95
C MET A 394 -8.17 -11.44 -5.77
N THR A 395 -7.13 -11.10 -5.03
CA THR A 395 -6.88 -11.60 -3.67
C THR A 395 -7.10 -10.45 -2.69
N ASP A 396 -7.20 -10.73 -1.40
CA ASP A 396 -7.40 -9.73 -0.34
C ASP A 396 -6.38 -8.58 -0.33
N LEU A 397 -5.28 -8.73 -1.08
CA LEU A 397 -4.22 -7.73 -1.23
C LEU A 397 -4.10 -7.19 -2.67
N SER A 398 -5.01 -7.56 -3.56
CA SER A 398 -5.10 -7.03 -4.92
C SER A 398 -5.93 -5.75 -4.90
N LEU A 399 -5.32 -4.67 -5.35
CA LEU A 399 -5.87 -3.33 -5.25
C LEU A 399 -6.36 -2.79 -6.59
N GLY A 400 -6.00 -3.49 -7.66
CA GLY A 400 -6.42 -3.24 -9.03
C GLY A 400 -5.72 -2.09 -9.73
N GLY A 401 -5.35 -2.35 -10.96
CA GLY A 401 -4.93 -1.34 -11.91
C GLY A 401 -3.47 -0.88 -11.81
N ILE A 402 -3.21 0.29 -12.33
CA ILE A 402 -1.89 0.92 -12.34
C ILE A 402 -1.70 1.66 -11.02
N LEU A 403 -0.62 1.36 -10.29
CA LEU A 403 -0.38 1.88 -8.95
C LEU A 403 0.86 2.78 -8.86
N ARG A 404 1.78 2.66 -9.83
CA ARG A 404 3.03 3.43 -9.89
C ARG A 404 3.26 3.97 -11.30
N PRO A 405 4.09 5.00 -11.46
CA PRO A 405 4.23 5.67 -12.75
C PRO A 405 4.70 4.74 -13.87
N ILE A 406 4.26 5.07 -15.08
CA ILE A 406 4.80 4.56 -16.33
C ILE A 406 5.75 5.62 -16.86
N VAL A 407 6.96 5.21 -17.25
CA VAL A 407 8.03 6.12 -17.62
C VAL A 407 8.61 5.75 -18.99
N LEU A 408 8.69 6.74 -19.89
CA LEU A 408 9.40 6.61 -21.16
C LEU A 408 10.88 6.89 -20.94
N ILE A 409 11.73 5.94 -21.30
CA ILE A 409 13.17 5.97 -21.09
C ILE A 409 13.88 5.81 -22.41
N GLU A 410 14.83 6.68 -22.68
CA GLU A 410 15.81 6.51 -23.75
C GLU A 410 16.99 5.71 -23.24
N LYS A 411 17.28 4.61 -23.88
CA LYS A 411 18.45 3.78 -23.58
C LYS A 411 19.65 4.30 -24.34
N SER A 412 20.78 4.37 -23.65
CA SER A 412 22.05 4.63 -24.36
C SER A 412 22.38 3.48 -25.27
N ALA A 413 22.85 3.77 -26.47
CA ALA A 413 23.36 2.75 -27.37
C ALA A 413 24.44 1.93 -26.64
N ARG A 414 24.31 0.62 -26.68
CA ARG A 414 25.29 -0.32 -26.15
C ARG A 414 26.58 -0.28 -26.96
#